data_a6b4b1edbeeba6f2a98effbf56b1c274
#
_entry.id   a6b4b1edbeeba6f2a98effbf56b1c274
#
_cell.length_a   1.000
_cell.length_b   1.000
_cell.length_c   1.000
_cell.angle_alpha   90.00
_cell.angle_beta   90.00
_cell.angle_gamma   90.00
#
_symmetry.space_group_name_H-M   'P 1'
#
loop_
_entity.id
_entity.type
_entity.pdbx_description
1 polymer ?
#
loop_
_entity_poly.entity_id
_entity_poly.type
_entity_poly.pdbx_seq_one_letter_code
_entity_poly.pdbx_strand_id
1 'polypeptide(L)'
;MRRLLIVVVVLLAGCSSAPEKPDPTPLERITEAVKLDVVESTSLGGGDQTGLSPASDGEVIAAASAGGDVYLFDMNLEEQWSVEIEQTIVGGVAVNQDAVYVVTSDANLVALSRANGELLFEVALPSNSTVPPVTTDSQIFIKTQIGQLLALNAATGETIWFEEARETGVGIRGGAPMTLESDVLYVLWESGRIVAYQAESGRILWERQVAVSRGRSPLERIVDSKGAPSVRNNLVATATRNAQVSLLDARNGQLMWSLDADAYPGALLAFNAVTIVETDGTISAYSAQSGESLWTNEALKYRELSPPVV
;
A
#
# COMPACT_ATOMS: atom_id res chain seq x y z
N MET A 1 40.57 35.94 -31.43
CA MET A 1 40.48 34.84 -30.46
C MET A 1 39.83 35.21 -29.12
N ARG A 2 39.86 36.48 -28.67
CA ARG A 2 39.31 36.92 -27.36
C ARG A 2 37.77 37.06 -27.32
N ARG A 3 37.07 37.14 -28.47
CA ARG A 3 35.60 37.25 -28.56
C ARG A 3 34.86 35.91 -28.65
N LEU A 4 35.60 34.82 -28.97
CA LEU A 4 35.00 33.46 -29.00
C LEU A 4 34.89 32.84 -27.62
N LEU A 5 35.74 33.26 -26.63
CA LEU A 5 35.75 32.73 -25.28
C LEU A 5 34.56 33.22 -24.43
N ILE A 6 34.00 34.40 -24.76
CA ILE A 6 32.88 35.00 -24.03
C ILE A 6 31.56 34.31 -24.39
N VAL A 7 31.41 33.81 -25.60
CA VAL A 7 30.18 33.12 -26.05
C VAL A 7 30.06 31.72 -25.45
N VAL A 8 31.17 31.03 -25.16
CA VAL A 8 31.17 29.67 -24.56
C VAL A 8 30.83 29.70 -23.06
N VAL A 9 31.16 30.78 -22.35
CA VAL A 9 30.86 30.90 -20.90
C VAL A 9 29.39 31.21 -20.64
N VAL A 10 28.70 31.86 -21.57
CA VAL A 10 27.24 32.16 -21.42
C VAL A 10 26.37 30.95 -21.68
N LEU A 11 26.83 29.93 -22.41
CA LEU A 11 26.07 28.70 -22.68
C LEU A 11 26.11 27.65 -21.58
N LEU A 12 26.95 27.84 -20.54
CA LEU A 12 27.05 26.93 -19.39
C LEU A 12 26.24 27.38 -18.15
N ALA A 13 25.54 28.51 -18.22
CA ALA A 13 24.71 29.02 -17.12
C ALA A 13 23.25 28.55 -17.18
N GLY A 14 22.92 27.56 -18.01
CA GLY A 14 21.64 26.88 -18.03
C GLY A 14 21.59 25.76 -16.97
N CYS A 15 21.85 26.04 -15.70
CA CYS A 15 21.49 25.12 -14.63
C CYS A 15 19.99 25.07 -14.56
N SER A 16 19.41 23.94 -14.96
CA SER A 16 18.04 23.60 -14.63
C SER A 16 17.94 23.57 -13.11
N SER A 17 17.40 24.59 -12.47
CA SER A 17 16.92 24.49 -11.12
C SER A 17 15.79 23.50 -11.11
N ALA A 18 16.02 22.28 -10.59
CA ALA A 18 14.92 21.42 -10.20
C ALA A 18 14.02 22.24 -9.26
N PRO A 19 12.70 22.17 -9.39
CA PRO A 19 11.81 22.87 -8.46
C PRO A 19 12.19 22.48 -7.04
N GLU A 20 12.50 23.47 -6.22
CA GLU A 20 12.87 23.27 -4.82
C GLU A 20 11.65 22.66 -4.10
N LYS A 21 11.87 21.55 -3.41
CA LYS A 21 10.79 20.88 -2.66
C LYS A 21 10.35 21.85 -1.55
N PRO A 22 9.04 22.12 -1.40
CA PRO A 22 8.57 23.00 -0.36
C PRO A 22 8.99 22.51 1.03
N ASP A 23 9.35 23.44 1.92
CA ASP A 23 9.66 23.13 3.30
C ASP A 23 8.43 22.60 4.04
N PRO A 24 8.58 21.63 4.95
CA PRO A 24 7.49 21.17 5.78
C PRO A 24 6.89 22.31 6.62
N THR A 25 5.55 22.35 6.70
CA THR A 25 4.83 23.31 7.57
C THR A 25 5.36 23.23 9.01
N PRO A 26 5.74 24.34 9.66
CA PRO A 26 6.16 24.33 11.05
C PRO A 26 5.10 23.70 11.97
N LEU A 27 5.51 22.81 12.87
CA LEU A 27 4.60 22.22 13.83
C LEU A 27 4.20 23.26 14.90
N GLU A 28 2.93 23.46 15.07
CA GLU A 28 2.38 24.28 16.15
C GLU A 28 2.23 23.45 17.43
N ARG A 29 2.27 24.12 18.57
CA ARG A 29 1.92 23.47 19.84
C ARG A 29 0.42 23.19 19.86
N ILE A 30 0.08 21.92 19.99
CA ILE A 30 -1.30 21.48 20.17
C ILE A 30 -1.64 21.34 21.64
N THR A 31 -2.89 21.60 22.00
CA THR A 31 -3.44 21.17 23.29
C THR A 31 -3.88 19.71 23.12
N GLU A 32 -3.24 18.81 23.81
CA GLU A 32 -3.57 17.39 23.76
C GLU A 32 -5.01 17.17 24.24
N ALA A 33 -5.87 16.68 23.35
CA ALA A 33 -7.21 16.24 23.70
C ALA A 33 -7.24 14.79 24.19
N VAL A 34 -6.28 13.99 23.71
CA VAL A 34 -6.06 12.58 24.11
C VAL A 34 -4.55 12.40 24.29
N LYS A 35 -4.16 11.86 25.42
CA LYS A 35 -2.77 11.50 25.66
C LYS A 35 -2.51 10.08 25.10
N LEU A 36 -1.55 9.98 24.20
CA LEU A 36 -1.06 8.70 23.70
C LEU A 36 0.32 8.44 24.33
N ASP A 37 0.44 7.35 25.06
CA ASP A 37 1.71 6.89 25.60
C ASP A 37 2.21 5.70 24.77
N VAL A 38 3.51 5.68 24.45
CA VAL A 38 4.16 4.50 23.87
C VAL A 38 4.25 3.46 24.96
N VAL A 39 3.56 2.34 24.80
CA VAL A 39 3.54 1.25 25.78
C VAL A 39 4.80 0.41 25.62
N GLU A 40 5.16 0.06 24.37
CA GLU A 40 6.33 -0.76 24.06
C GLU A 40 6.90 -0.37 22.71
N SER A 41 8.20 -0.59 22.50
CA SER A 41 8.88 -0.37 21.23
C SER A 41 10.05 -1.32 21.06
N THR A 42 10.26 -1.81 19.82
CA THR A 42 11.41 -2.65 19.48
C THR A 42 12.05 -2.17 18.18
N SER A 43 13.34 -2.48 18.00
CA SER A 43 14.09 -2.15 16.79
C SER A 43 14.35 -3.40 15.98
N LEU A 44 14.03 -3.37 14.69
CA LEU A 44 14.11 -4.51 13.79
C LEU A 44 15.41 -4.55 12.95
N GLY A 45 16.45 -3.87 13.35
CA GLY A 45 17.65 -3.77 12.51
C GLY A 45 17.50 -2.79 11.35
N GLY A 46 18.60 -2.53 10.64
CA GLY A 46 18.68 -1.48 9.64
C GLY A 46 18.35 -1.94 8.23
N GLY A 47 17.72 -1.07 7.49
CA GLY A 47 17.55 -1.15 6.04
C GLY A 47 16.70 0.02 5.57
N ASP A 48 17.20 0.78 4.59
CA ASP A 48 16.52 1.97 4.04
C ASP A 48 15.30 1.64 3.15
N GLN A 49 14.68 0.47 3.30
CA GLN A 49 13.54 0.08 2.48
C GLN A 49 12.23 0.58 3.09
N THR A 50 11.73 1.63 2.52
CA THR A 50 10.37 2.12 2.78
C THR A 50 9.37 1.19 2.08
N GLY A 51 8.48 0.56 2.83
CA GLY A 51 7.39 -0.24 2.25
C GLY A 51 7.11 -1.55 2.96
N LEU A 52 8.01 -2.01 3.82
CA LEU A 52 7.72 -3.14 4.70
C LEU A 52 6.85 -2.63 5.86
N SER A 53 5.74 -3.30 6.08
CA SER A 53 4.82 -3.03 7.20
C SER A 53 4.65 -4.29 8.01
N PRO A 54 4.59 -4.22 9.34
CA PRO A 54 4.24 -5.37 10.16
C PRO A 54 2.80 -5.82 9.85
N ALA A 55 2.54 -7.11 10.08
CA ALA A 55 1.22 -7.70 10.00
C ALA A 55 0.83 -8.30 11.35
N SER A 56 -0.45 -8.29 11.66
CA SER A 56 -0.99 -8.91 12.87
C SER A 56 -2.31 -9.61 12.56
N ASP A 57 -2.54 -10.73 13.20
CA ASP A 57 -3.84 -11.43 13.22
C ASP A 57 -4.61 -11.17 14.53
N GLY A 58 -4.08 -10.30 15.41
CA GLY A 58 -4.64 -9.99 16.72
C GLY A 58 -4.09 -10.85 17.87
N GLU A 59 -3.31 -11.87 17.56
CA GLU A 59 -2.63 -12.73 18.55
C GLU A 59 -1.11 -12.52 18.55
N VAL A 60 -0.54 -12.30 17.36
CA VAL A 60 0.89 -12.07 17.15
C VAL A 60 1.11 -10.90 16.21
N ILE A 61 2.34 -10.40 16.21
CA ILE A 61 2.83 -9.39 15.27
C ILE A 61 4.02 -9.98 14.52
N ALA A 62 3.91 -10.10 13.20
CA ALA A 62 5.00 -10.47 12.32
C ALA A 62 5.61 -9.23 11.69
N ALA A 63 6.93 -9.17 11.62
CA ALA A 63 7.67 -8.07 11.01
C ALA A 63 8.90 -8.60 10.26
N ALA A 64 9.41 -7.81 9.31
CA ALA A 64 10.61 -8.14 8.59
C ALA A 64 11.49 -6.92 8.36
N SER A 65 12.81 -7.13 8.29
CA SER A 65 13.79 -6.17 7.81
C SER A 65 14.06 -6.38 6.32
N ALA A 66 14.50 -5.33 5.63
CA ALA A 66 14.95 -5.46 4.25
C ALA A 66 16.21 -6.33 4.11
N GLY A 67 16.96 -6.49 5.19
CA GLY A 67 18.15 -7.33 5.25
C GLY A 67 17.87 -8.83 5.17
N GLY A 68 16.63 -9.25 5.37
CA GLY A 68 16.25 -10.67 5.36
C GLY A 68 15.83 -11.21 6.73
N ASP A 69 15.86 -10.40 7.79
CA ASP A 69 15.41 -10.85 9.10
C ASP A 69 13.89 -10.86 9.15
N VAL A 70 13.31 -11.94 9.65
CA VAL A 70 11.88 -12.09 9.92
C VAL A 70 11.69 -12.34 11.39
N TYR A 71 10.76 -11.63 11.99
CA TYR A 71 10.47 -11.66 13.44
C TYR A 71 9.03 -12.02 13.69
N LEU A 72 8.78 -12.75 14.75
CA LEU A 72 7.45 -12.92 15.31
C LEU A 72 7.47 -12.47 16.79
N PHE A 73 6.53 -11.62 17.13
CA PHE A 73 6.32 -11.11 18.49
C PHE A 73 4.92 -11.48 18.98
N ASP A 74 4.76 -11.55 20.29
CA ASP A 74 3.44 -11.50 20.89
C ASP A 74 2.87 -10.06 20.88
N MET A 75 1.66 -9.86 21.39
CA MET A 75 1.02 -8.55 21.46
C MET A 75 1.66 -7.58 22.48
N ASN A 76 2.61 -8.04 23.30
CA ASN A 76 3.44 -7.22 24.18
C ASN A 76 4.81 -6.90 23.59
N LEU A 77 5.04 -7.22 22.31
CA LEU A 77 6.32 -7.11 21.60
C LEU A 77 7.44 -7.98 22.22
N GLU A 78 7.11 -9.07 22.94
CA GLU A 78 8.07 -10.09 23.33
C GLU A 78 8.37 -10.98 22.11
N GLU A 79 9.65 -11.07 21.73
CA GLU A 79 10.09 -11.88 20.61
C GLU A 79 9.85 -13.37 20.90
N GLN A 80 9.09 -14.02 20.01
CA GLN A 80 8.86 -15.45 20.04
C GLN A 80 9.95 -16.20 19.30
N TRP A 81 10.33 -15.69 18.14
CA TRP A 81 11.46 -16.14 17.34
C TRP A 81 11.88 -15.08 16.33
N SER A 82 13.11 -15.21 15.86
CA SER A 82 13.65 -14.48 14.70
C SER A 82 14.48 -15.40 13.83
N VAL A 83 14.40 -15.20 12.51
CA VAL A 83 15.11 -15.99 11.49
C VAL A 83 15.64 -15.07 10.41
N GLU A 84 16.89 -15.26 10.00
CA GLU A 84 17.48 -14.61 8.84
C GLU A 84 17.30 -15.50 7.61
N ILE A 85 16.68 -14.97 6.57
CA ILE A 85 16.67 -15.58 5.22
C ILE A 85 17.73 -14.88 4.38
N GLU A 86 18.51 -15.64 3.62
CA GLU A 86 19.66 -15.13 2.84
C GLU A 86 19.22 -14.31 1.60
N GLN A 87 18.07 -13.63 1.65
CA GLN A 87 17.48 -12.88 0.55
C GLN A 87 16.88 -11.57 1.04
N THR A 88 16.99 -10.52 0.22
CA THR A 88 16.33 -9.23 0.53
C THR A 88 14.82 -9.39 0.48
N ILE A 89 14.11 -8.95 1.52
CA ILE A 89 12.65 -8.93 1.57
C ILE A 89 12.15 -7.63 0.95
N VAL A 90 11.24 -7.72 0.00
CA VAL A 90 10.69 -6.57 -0.76
C VAL A 90 9.17 -6.45 -0.70
N GLY A 91 8.46 -7.55 -0.53
CA GLY A 91 7.01 -7.59 -0.32
C GLY A 91 6.70 -7.91 1.12
N GLY A 92 6.11 -6.98 1.82
CA GLY A 92 5.81 -6.97 3.25
C GLY A 92 5.55 -8.31 3.92
N VAL A 93 5.06 -8.29 5.11
CA VAL A 93 4.79 -9.52 5.88
C VAL A 93 3.30 -9.82 5.85
N ALA A 94 2.94 -11.10 5.80
CA ALA A 94 1.60 -11.58 6.13
C ALA A 94 1.69 -12.71 7.13
N VAL A 95 0.68 -12.88 7.96
CA VAL A 95 0.62 -13.92 8.97
C VAL A 95 -0.79 -14.53 9.03
N ASN A 96 -0.86 -15.83 9.21
CA ASN A 96 -2.08 -16.55 9.53
C ASN A 96 -1.85 -17.52 10.70
N GLN A 97 -2.76 -18.43 10.96
CA GLN A 97 -2.68 -19.34 12.10
C GLN A 97 -1.49 -20.31 12.04
N ASP A 98 -0.96 -20.61 10.85
CA ASP A 98 0.07 -21.64 10.65
C ASP A 98 1.43 -21.07 10.26
N ALA A 99 1.47 -19.91 9.57
CA ALA A 99 2.69 -19.43 8.95
C ALA A 99 2.82 -17.91 8.86
N VAL A 100 4.07 -17.47 8.71
CA VAL A 100 4.47 -16.11 8.32
C VAL A 100 4.98 -16.17 6.89
N TYR A 101 4.55 -15.21 6.06
CA TYR A 101 4.87 -15.16 4.63
C TYR A 101 5.58 -13.87 4.28
N VAL A 102 6.63 -13.97 3.46
CA VAL A 102 7.36 -12.82 2.93
C VAL A 102 7.66 -13.03 1.44
N VAL A 103 7.80 -11.94 0.70
CA VAL A 103 8.24 -11.97 -0.70
C VAL A 103 9.63 -11.38 -0.83
N THR A 104 10.51 -12.11 -1.52
CA THR A 104 11.91 -11.74 -1.68
C THR A 104 12.19 -11.02 -3.00
N SER A 105 13.35 -10.36 -3.09
CA SER A 105 13.82 -9.69 -4.31
C SER A 105 13.98 -10.62 -5.50
N ASP A 106 14.21 -11.91 -5.24
CA ASP A 106 14.39 -12.93 -6.27
C ASP A 106 13.06 -13.51 -6.77
N ALA A 107 11.94 -12.83 -6.41
CA ALA A 107 10.59 -13.23 -6.75
C ALA A 107 10.20 -14.60 -6.17
N ASN A 108 10.57 -14.87 -4.93
CA ASN A 108 10.11 -16.04 -4.20
C ASN A 108 9.12 -15.63 -3.10
N LEU A 109 8.10 -16.46 -2.91
CA LEU A 109 7.30 -16.48 -1.69
C LEU A 109 7.94 -17.48 -0.73
N VAL A 110 8.32 -17.02 0.45
CA VAL A 110 8.87 -17.83 1.54
C VAL A 110 7.81 -17.93 2.64
N ALA A 111 7.52 -19.15 3.07
CA ALA A 111 6.63 -19.45 4.18
C ALA A 111 7.43 -20.03 5.35
N LEU A 112 7.31 -19.41 6.52
CA LEU A 112 7.96 -19.81 7.76
C LEU A 112 6.90 -20.27 8.76
N SER A 113 7.18 -21.34 9.50
CA SER A 113 6.30 -21.84 10.55
C SER A 113 6.05 -20.75 11.60
N ARG A 114 4.78 -20.46 11.89
CA ARG A 114 4.41 -19.54 12.97
C ARG A 114 4.93 -20.01 14.33
N ALA A 115 5.02 -21.33 14.54
CA ALA A 115 5.39 -21.88 15.84
C ALA A 115 6.88 -21.69 16.19
N ASN A 116 7.77 -21.72 15.20
CA ASN A 116 9.22 -21.76 15.46
C ASN A 116 10.11 -21.11 14.39
N GLY A 117 9.53 -20.50 13.33
CA GLY A 117 10.29 -19.85 12.26
C GLY A 117 10.95 -20.82 11.26
N GLU A 118 10.73 -22.14 11.35
CA GLU A 118 11.28 -23.08 10.38
C GLU A 118 10.69 -22.88 8.98
N LEU A 119 11.51 -23.05 7.93
CA LEU A 119 11.05 -22.97 6.55
C LEU A 119 10.04 -24.09 6.26
N LEU A 120 8.85 -23.72 5.87
CA LEU A 120 7.79 -24.65 5.44
C LEU A 120 7.90 -24.94 3.93
N PHE A 121 7.97 -23.87 3.13
CA PHE A 121 8.18 -23.95 1.69
C PHE A 121 8.74 -22.64 1.13
N GLU A 122 9.30 -22.73 -0.06
CA GLU A 122 9.69 -21.59 -0.90
C GLU A 122 9.21 -21.87 -2.32
N VAL A 123 8.49 -20.91 -2.94
CA VAL A 123 7.97 -21.06 -4.30
C VAL A 123 8.27 -19.83 -5.13
N ALA A 124 8.68 -20.07 -6.38
CA ALA A 124 8.95 -19.01 -7.33
C ALA A 124 7.65 -18.37 -7.82
N LEU A 125 7.62 -17.04 -7.83
CA LEU A 125 6.55 -16.21 -8.38
C LEU A 125 6.90 -15.79 -9.82
N PRO A 126 5.90 -15.51 -10.68
CA PRO A 126 6.16 -15.01 -12.03
C PRO A 126 6.91 -13.68 -12.09
N SER A 127 6.82 -12.88 -11.04
CA SER A 127 7.50 -11.59 -10.85
C SER A 127 7.41 -11.17 -9.39
N ASN A 128 8.24 -10.20 -9.00
CA ASN A 128 8.22 -9.61 -7.66
C ASN A 128 6.86 -9.01 -7.30
N SER A 129 6.57 -9.02 -6.00
CA SER A 129 5.55 -8.21 -5.36
C SER A 129 6.21 -7.30 -4.34
N THR A 130 5.89 -6.02 -4.39
CA THR A 130 6.37 -5.03 -3.39
C THR A 130 5.23 -4.58 -2.46
N VAL A 131 4.05 -5.15 -2.62
CA VAL A 131 2.95 -5.01 -1.66
C VAL A 131 2.86 -6.26 -0.79
N PRO A 132 2.40 -6.13 0.48
CA PRO A 132 2.26 -7.29 1.34
C PRO A 132 1.29 -8.30 0.74
N PRO A 133 1.58 -9.61 0.88
CA PRO A 133 0.58 -10.64 0.65
C PRO A 133 -0.64 -10.45 1.56
N VAL A 134 -1.77 -10.98 1.16
CA VAL A 134 -2.97 -11.07 2.00
C VAL A 134 -3.29 -12.54 2.20
N THR A 135 -3.68 -12.93 3.40
CA THR A 135 -3.87 -14.34 3.74
C THR A 135 -5.25 -14.63 4.33
N THR A 136 -5.72 -15.84 4.07
CA THR A 136 -6.67 -16.58 4.88
C THR A 136 -5.96 -17.79 5.50
N ASP A 137 -6.66 -18.62 6.25
CA ASP A 137 -6.08 -19.87 6.74
C ASP A 137 -5.72 -20.87 5.62
N SER A 138 -6.36 -20.76 4.46
CA SER A 138 -6.20 -21.71 3.35
C SER A 138 -5.53 -21.14 2.11
N GLN A 139 -5.49 -19.81 1.94
CA GLN A 139 -4.99 -19.15 0.73
C GLN A 139 -4.08 -17.95 1.03
N ILE A 140 -3.15 -17.70 0.10
CA ILE A 140 -2.29 -16.52 0.06
C ILE A 140 -2.55 -15.81 -1.26
N PHE A 141 -2.84 -14.50 -1.18
CA PHE A 141 -3.04 -13.66 -2.36
C PHE A 141 -1.83 -12.78 -2.58
N ILE A 142 -1.31 -12.77 -3.81
CA ILE A 142 -0.12 -12.01 -4.20
C ILE A 142 -0.42 -11.23 -5.47
N LYS A 143 -0.24 -9.91 -5.41
CA LYS A 143 -0.31 -9.03 -6.58
C LYS A 143 1.11 -8.73 -7.06
N THR A 144 1.47 -9.17 -8.25
CA THR A 144 2.79 -8.99 -8.82
C THR A 144 2.94 -7.65 -9.57
N GLN A 145 4.18 -7.21 -9.76
CA GLN A 145 4.50 -5.98 -10.50
C GLN A 145 4.16 -6.03 -12.00
N ILE A 146 4.01 -7.23 -12.56
CA ILE A 146 3.59 -7.41 -13.97
C ILE A 146 2.08 -7.45 -14.14
N GLY A 147 1.31 -7.14 -13.08
CA GLY A 147 -0.15 -7.09 -13.15
C GLY A 147 -0.82 -8.45 -13.07
N GLN A 148 -0.21 -9.43 -12.40
CA GLN A 148 -0.84 -10.71 -12.08
C GLN A 148 -1.29 -10.74 -10.62
N LEU A 149 -2.45 -11.34 -10.39
CA LEU A 149 -2.99 -11.69 -9.08
C LEU A 149 -3.00 -13.21 -8.96
N LEU A 150 -2.29 -13.74 -7.98
CA LEU A 150 -2.23 -15.16 -7.71
C LEU A 150 -2.92 -15.48 -6.39
N ALA A 151 -3.65 -16.58 -6.34
CA ALA A 151 -4.04 -17.24 -5.11
C ALA A 151 -3.30 -18.57 -5.00
N LEU A 152 -2.55 -18.72 -3.94
CA LEU A 152 -1.76 -19.91 -3.64
C LEU A 152 -2.36 -20.63 -2.43
N ASN A 153 -2.18 -21.93 -2.37
CA ASN A 153 -2.50 -22.72 -1.20
C ASN A 153 -1.56 -22.33 -0.04
N ALA A 154 -2.11 -21.99 1.12
CA ALA A 154 -1.34 -21.49 2.26
C ALA A 154 -0.39 -22.54 2.86
N ALA A 155 -0.70 -23.83 2.72
CA ALA A 155 0.12 -24.91 3.27
C ALA A 155 1.20 -25.42 2.28
N THR A 156 0.99 -25.27 0.97
CA THR A 156 1.88 -25.89 -0.04
C THR A 156 2.52 -24.90 -1.00
N GLY A 157 1.99 -23.68 -1.12
CA GLY A 157 2.40 -22.70 -2.11
C GLY A 157 1.95 -23.00 -3.54
N GLU A 158 1.16 -24.07 -3.77
CA GLU A 158 0.65 -24.40 -5.09
C GLU A 158 -0.40 -23.37 -5.55
N THR A 159 -0.35 -23.02 -6.84
CA THR A 159 -1.31 -22.07 -7.41
C THR A 159 -2.71 -22.69 -7.48
N ILE A 160 -3.69 -22.04 -6.85
CA ILE A 160 -5.12 -22.42 -6.90
C ILE A 160 -5.78 -21.76 -8.11
N TRP A 161 -5.59 -20.43 -8.25
CA TRP A 161 -6.05 -19.66 -9.39
C TRP A 161 -5.15 -18.47 -9.63
N PHE A 162 -5.20 -17.90 -10.82
CA PHE A 162 -4.54 -16.65 -11.15
C PHE A 162 -5.39 -15.82 -12.09
N GLU A 163 -5.21 -14.51 -12.03
CA GLU A 163 -5.82 -13.52 -12.91
C GLU A 163 -4.77 -12.55 -13.41
N GLU A 164 -4.94 -12.07 -14.62
CA GLU A 164 -4.10 -11.02 -15.21
C GLU A 164 -4.89 -9.71 -15.30
N ALA A 165 -4.25 -8.60 -14.94
CA ALA A 165 -4.83 -7.29 -15.16
C ALA A 165 -5.12 -7.11 -16.65
N ARG A 166 -6.35 -6.77 -17.01
CA ARG A 166 -6.74 -6.56 -18.42
C ARG A 166 -6.02 -5.39 -19.08
N GLU A 167 -5.55 -4.46 -18.26
CA GLU A 167 -4.81 -3.28 -18.70
C GLU A 167 -3.66 -3.02 -17.73
N THR A 168 -2.45 -2.93 -18.25
CA THR A 168 -1.28 -2.55 -17.46
C THR A 168 -1.23 -1.02 -17.37
N GLY A 169 -1.46 -0.48 -16.16
CA GLY A 169 -1.19 0.93 -15.86
C GLY A 169 0.31 1.17 -15.65
N VAL A 170 0.71 2.44 -15.71
CA VAL A 170 2.03 2.85 -15.22
C VAL A 170 1.87 3.20 -13.75
N GLY A 171 2.38 2.34 -12.86
CA GLY A 171 2.38 2.57 -11.43
C GLY A 171 3.70 3.16 -10.91
N ILE A 172 3.64 3.79 -9.78
CA ILE A 172 4.80 4.08 -8.94
C ILE A 172 5.07 2.81 -8.13
N ARG A 173 6.33 2.45 -7.91
CA ARG A 173 6.75 1.21 -7.26
C ARG A 173 5.74 0.66 -6.24
N GLY A 174 5.18 -0.52 -6.52
CA GLY A 174 4.41 -1.33 -5.60
C GLY A 174 2.91 -1.30 -5.77
N GLY A 175 2.34 -0.25 -6.33
CA GLY A 175 0.89 -0.13 -6.42
C GLY A 175 0.17 -0.20 -5.06
N ALA A 176 -1.16 -0.20 -5.08
CA ALA A 176 -1.97 -0.33 -3.86
C ALA A 176 -1.90 -1.75 -3.29
N PRO A 177 -1.76 -1.91 -1.96
CA PRO A 177 -2.03 -3.18 -1.31
C PRO A 177 -3.48 -3.63 -1.54
N MET A 178 -3.73 -4.90 -1.32
CA MET A 178 -5.06 -5.49 -1.43
C MET A 178 -5.78 -5.46 -0.08
N THR A 179 -7.09 -5.55 -0.10
CA THR A 179 -7.91 -5.71 1.11
C THR A 179 -8.79 -6.93 0.98
N LEU A 180 -8.72 -7.80 1.96
CA LEU A 180 -9.63 -8.92 2.12
C LEU A 180 -10.62 -8.58 3.24
N GLU A 181 -11.90 -8.61 2.91
CA GLU A 181 -12.97 -8.44 3.88
C GLU A 181 -13.96 -9.60 3.72
N SER A 182 -14.10 -10.42 4.73
CA SER A 182 -14.83 -11.68 4.67
C SER A 182 -14.27 -12.57 3.54
N ASP A 183 -15.06 -12.91 2.53
CA ASP A 183 -14.67 -13.75 1.40
C ASP A 183 -14.41 -12.96 0.11
N VAL A 184 -14.25 -11.63 0.19
CA VAL A 184 -14.09 -10.75 -0.96
C VAL A 184 -12.73 -10.07 -0.91
N LEU A 185 -11.94 -10.28 -1.97
CA LEU A 185 -10.65 -9.61 -2.17
C LEU A 185 -10.84 -8.39 -3.07
N TYR A 186 -10.54 -7.21 -2.54
CA TYR A 186 -10.61 -5.95 -3.25
C TYR A 186 -9.23 -5.54 -3.74
N VAL A 187 -9.09 -5.38 -5.05
CA VAL A 187 -7.82 -5.05 -5.69
C VAL A 187 -7.96 -3.77 -6.49
N LEU A 188 -7.20 -2.74 -6.12
CA LEU A 188 -7.06 -1.52 -6.92
C LEU A 188 -5.84 -1.69 -7.85
N TRP A 189 -6.12 -1.71 -9.15
CA TRP A 189 -5.11 -1.84 -10.18
C TRP A 189 -4.53 -0.47 -10.59
N GLU A 190 -3.31 -0.47 -11.07
CA GLU A 190 -2.60 0.73 -11.55
C GLU A 190 -3.27 1.40 -12.75
N SER A 191 -4.22 0.73 -13.39
CA SER A 191 -5.10 1.32 -14.41
C SER A 191 -6.19 2.23 -13.82
N GLY A 192 -6.30 2.32 -12.49
CA GLY A 192 -7.37 3.04 -11.79
C GLY A 192 -8.69 2.25 -11.75
N ARG A 193 -8.63 0.94 -11.96
CA ARG A 193 -9.77 0.04 -11.87
C ARG A 193 -9.73 -0.72 -10.56
N ILE A 194 -10.81 -0.67 -9.78
CA ILE A 194 -11.03 -1.56 -8.64
C ILE A 194 -11.82 -2.78 -9.07
N VAL A 195 -11.41 -3.94 -8.59
CA VAL A 195 -12.08 -5.22 -8.83
C VAL A 195 -12.31 -5.93 -7.51
N ALA A 196 -13.51 -6.45 -7.31
CA ALA A 196 -13.84 -7.34 -6.21
C ALA A 196 -13.88 -8.79 -6.72
N TYR A 197 -13.06 -9.63 -6.12
CA TYR A 197 -12.97 -11.05 -6.44
C TYR A 197 -13.54 -11.87 -5.29
N GLN A 198 -14.22 -12.96 -5.62
CA GLN A 198 -14.48 -14.02 -4.66
C GLN A 198 -13.13 -14.69 -4.34
N ALA A 199 -12.69 -14.62 -3.10
CA ALA A 199 -11.35 -15.03 -2.69
C ALA A 199 -11.08 -16.51 -3.03
N GLU A 200 -12.01 -17.40 -2.75
CA GLU A 200 -11.86 -18.84 -2.97
C GLU A 200 -11.60 -19.21 -4.44
N SER A 201 -12.27 -18.56 -5.39
CA SER A 201 -12.31 -18.99 -6.80
C SER A 201 -11.70 -18.02 -7.81
N GLY A 202 -11.33 -16.79 -7.40
CA GLY A 202 -10.90 -15.74 -8.32
C GLY A 202 -12.02 -15.14 -9.19
N ARG A 203 -13.26 -15.59 -9.00
CA ARG A 203 -14.40 -15.09 -9.80
C ARG A 203 -14.64 -13.62 -9.52
N ILE A 204 -14.66 -12.80 -10.58
CA ILE A 204 -15.01 -11.39 -10.48
C ILE A 204 -16.48 -11.25 -10.05
N LEU A 205 -16.71 -10.58 -8.93
CA LEU A 205 -18.05 -10.23 -8.44
C LEU A 205 -18.54 -8.95 -9.10
N TRP A 206 -17.65 -7.95 -9.16
CA TRP A 206 -17.86 -6.69 -9.88
C TRP A 206 -16.52 -6.00 -10.15
N GLU A 207 -16.53 -5.09 -11.11
CA GLU A 207 -15.41 -4.22 -11.44
C GLU A 207 -15.89 -2.79 -11.72
N ARG A 208 -15.06 -1.79 -11.40
CA ARG A 208 -15.37 -0.37 -11.62
C ARG A 208 -14.11 0.43 -11.93
N GLN A 209 -14.20 1.31 -12.93
CA GLN A 209 -13.20 2.34 -13.17
C GLN A 209 -13.43 3.47 -12.17
N VAL A 210 -12.49 3.70 -11.22
CA VAL A 210 -12.55 4.75 -10.20
C VAL A 210 -11.60 5.90 -10.48
N ALA A 211 -10.62 5.70 -11.34
CA ALA A 211 -9.73 6.75 -11.79
C ALA A 211 -9.41 6.58 -13.27
N VAL A 212 -9.34 7.68 -13.99
CA VAL A 212 -8.98 7.69 -15.41
C VAL A 212 -7.72 8.52 -15.57
N SER A 213 -6.70 7.92 -16.16
CA SER A 213 -5.45 8.58 -16.50
C SER A 213 -5.72 9.84 -17.33
N ARG A 214 -5.41 11.01 -16.80
CA ARG A 214 -5.57 12.32 -17.46
C ARG A 214 -4.25 13.05 -17.37
N GLY A 215 -3.92 13.83 -18.41
CA GLY A 215 -2.71 14.63 -18.39
C GLY A 215 -1.93 14.57 -19.70
N ARG A 216 -1.01 15.52 -19.88
CA ARG A 216 -0.18 15.65 -21.08
C ARG A 216 1.15 14.92 -20.94
N SER A 217 1.68 14.83 -19.72
CA SER A 217 2.92 14.13 -19.44
C SER A 217 2.67 12.71 -18.90
N PRO A 218 3.63 11.78 -19.02
CA PRO A 218 3.53 10.46 -18.42
C PRO A 218 3.28 10.50 -16.91
N LEU A 219 3.91 11.44 -16.18
CA LEU A 219 3.76 11.59 -14.74
C LEU A 219 2.35 12.03 -14.32
N GLU A 220 1.71 12.92 -15.08
CA GLU A 220 0.32 13.35 -14.85
C GLU A 220 -0.69 12.22 -15.10
N ARG A 221 -0.30 11.18 -15.85
CA ARG A 221 -1.17 10.03 -16.17
C ARG A 221 -1.11 8.91 -15.14
N ILE A 222 -0.24 9.01 -14.15
CA ILE A 222 -0.17 8.01 -13.09
C ILE A 222 -1.40 8.16 -12.18
N VAL A 223 -2.19 7.10 -12.05
CA VAL A 223 -3.39 7.04 -11.21
C VAL A 223 -3.26 6.00 -10.09
N ASP A 224 -2.05 5.73 -9.69
CA ASP A 224 -1.69 4.76 -8.67
C ASP A 224 -2.08 5.21 -7.25
N SER A 225 -2.08 4.28 -6.31
CA SER A 225 -2.31 4.51 -4.88
C SER A 225 -1.30 3.74 -4.04
N LYS A 226 -0.90 4.33 -2.92
CA LYS A 226 -0.11 3.65 -1.88
C LYS A 226 -1.00 2.98 -0.82
N GLY A 227 -2.21 3.50 -0.62
CA GLY A 227 -3.18 2.97 0.33
C GLY A 227 -4.03 1.86 -0.27
N ALA A 228 -4.30 0.82 0.51
CA ALA A 228 -5.27 -0.21 0.17
C ALA A 228 -6.69 0.37 0.05
N PRO A 229 -7.60 -0.25 -0.72
CA PRO A 229 -9.02 0.04 -0.62
C PRO A 229 -9.50 -0.14 0.83
N SER A 230 -10.15 0.87 1.41
CA SER A 230 -10.67 0.78 2.76
C SER A 230 -12.10 0.26 2.73
N VAL A 231 -12.32 -0.92 3.32
CA VAL A 231 -13.63 -1.60 3.29
C VAL A 231 -14.24 -1.62 4.67
N ARG A 232 -15.49 -1.16 4.80
CA ARG A 232 -16.25 -1.20 6.05
C ARG A 232 -17.74 -1.04 5.80
N ASN A 233 -18.58 -1.78 6.53
CA ASN A 233 -20.04 -1.61 6.52
C ASN A 233 -20.67 -1.64 5.10
N ASN A 234 -20.24 -2.57 4.25
CA ASN A 234 -20.64 -2.68 2.84
C ASN A 234 -20.27 -1.47 1.97
N LEU A 235 -19.28 -0.68 2.37
CA LEU A 235 -18.73 0.43 1.60
C LEU A 235 -17.25 0.18 1.31
N VAL A 236 -16.79 0.66 0.15
CA VAL A 236 -15.38 0.66 -0.26
C VAL A 236 -14.97 2.07 -0.58
N ALA A 237 -13.99 2.60 0.14
CA ALA A 237 -13.35 3.86 -0.19
C ALA A 237 -12.02 3.61 -0.90
N THR A 238 -11.78 4.33 -1.99
CA THR A 238 -10.50 4.33 -2.73
C THR A 238 -10.02 5.75 -2.93
N ALA A 239 -8.72 5.93 -2.97
CA ALA A 239 -8.09 7.19 -3.31
C ALA A 239 -6.91 6.94 -4.24
N THR A 240 -6.71 7.79 -5.21
CA THR A 240 -5.68 7.65 -6.23
C THR A 240 -4.95 8.97 -6.47
N ARG A 241 -3.72 8.86 -6.95
CA ARG A 241 -2.92 10.00 -7.39
C ARG A 241 -3.51 10.63 -8.65
N ASN A 242 -3.45 11.95 -8.75
CA ASN A 242 -3.86 12.74 -9.92
C ASN A 242 -5.30 12.48 -10.40
N ALA A 243 -6.18 11.89 -9.59
CA ALA A 243 -7.49 11.53 -10.06
C ALA A 243 -8.59 11.75 -9.02
N GLN A 244 -8.99 10.73 -8.28
CA GLN A 244 -10.24 10.78 -7.51
C GLN A 244 -10.15 10.03 -6.20
N VAL A 245 -10.95 10.50 -5.25
CA VAL A 245 -11.45 9.71 -4.13
C VAL A 245 -12.85 9.24 -4.49
N SER A 246 -13.11 7.98 -4.28
CA SER A 246 -14.40 7.37 -4.61
C SER A 246 -14.92 6.52 -3.45
N LEU A 247 -16.22 6.61 -3.19
CA LEU A 247 -16.93 5.70 -2.31
C LEU A 247 -17.91 4.85 -3.12
N LEU A 248 -17.85 3.54 -2.92
CA LEU A 248 -18.67 2.56 -3.65
C LEU A 248 -19.44 1.65 -2.68
N ASP A 249 -20.54 1.10 -3.14
CA ASP A 249 -21.21 -0.03 -2.48
C ASP A 249 -20.38 -1.30 -2.71
N ALA A 250 -19.91 -1.93 -1.63
CA ALA A 250 -19.04 -3.10 -1.68
C ALA A 250 -19.69 -4.33 -2.30
N ARG A 251 -21.03 -4.40 -2.32
CA ARG A 251 -21.79 -5.57 -2.82
C ARG A 251 -21.85 -5.63 -4.34
N ASN A 252 -21.80 -4.49 -5.02
CA ASN A 252 -22.06 -4.43 -6.47
C ASN A 252 -21.18 -3.40 -7.24
N GLY A 253 -20.27 -2.70 -6.53
CA GLY A 253 -19.39 -1.70 -7.13
C GLY A 253 -20.13 -0.43 -7.61
N GLN A 254 -21.36 -0.16 -7.16
CA GLN A 254 -22.07 1.06 -7.52
C GLN A 254 -21.38 2.27 -6.89
N LEU A 255 -21.04 3.25 -7.71
CA LEU A 255 -20.49 4.51 -7.24
C LEU A 255 -21.55 5.29 -6.47
N MET A 256 -21.26 5.61 -5.22
CA MET A 256 -22.11 6.47 -4.38
C MET A 256 -21.79 7.94 -4.61
N TRP A 257 -20.52 8.28 -4.51
CA TRP A 257 -20.00 9.60 -4.85
C TRP A 257 -18.49 9.52 -5.18
N SER A 258 -18.00 10.53 -5.89
CA SER A 258 -16.57 10.74 -6.10
C SER A 258 -16.26 12.23 -6.08
N LEU A 259 -15.02 12.57 -5.74
CA LEU A 259 -14.49 13.93 -5.79
C LEU A 259 -13.06 13.90 -6.32
N ASP A 260 -12.66 15.00 -6.96
CA ASP A 260 -11.30 15.16 -7.45
C ASP A 260 -10.36 15.47 -6.28
N ALA A 261 -9.32 14.68 -6.11
CA ALA A 261 -8.26 14.88 -5.13
C ALA A 261 -7.00 14.12 -5.55
N ASP A 262 -5.83 14.64 -5.17
CA ASP A 262 -4.55 13.95 -5.35
C ASP A 262 -4.17 13.26 -4.02
N ALA A 263 -4.72 12.09 -3.79
CA ALA A 263 -4.59 11.37 -2.53
C ALA A 263 -3.80 10.05 -2.68
N TYR A 264 -2.55 10.15 -3.16
CA TYR A 264 -1.65 9.00 -3.31
C TYR A 264 -1.46 8.18 -2.03
N PRO A 265 -1.32 8.76 -0.81
CA PRO A 265 -1.21 7.98 0.41
C PRO A 265 -2.42 7.09 0.69
N GLY A 266 -3.62 7.46 0.24
CA GLY A 266 -4.81 6.62 0.35
C GLY A 266 -5.97 7.23 1.11
N ALA A 267 -7.01 6.41 1.31
CA ALA A 267 -8.25 6.77 2.02
C ALA A 267 -8.55 5.76 3.14
N LEU A 268 -9.17 6.25 4.20
CA LEU A 268 -9.65 5.45 5.32
C LEU A 268 -11.14 5.69 5.53
N LEU A 269 -11.92 4.63 5.55
CA LEU A 269 -13.34 4.65 5.89
C LEU A 269 -13.52 4.29 7.37
N ALA A 270 -13.81 5.28 8.20
CA ALA A 270 -14.04 5.11 9.63
C ALA A 270 -15.00 6.18 10.16
N PHE A 271 -15.69 5.91 11.25
CA PHE A 271 -16.57 6.86 11.94
C PHE A 271 -17.58 7.58 11.03
N ASN A 272 -18.10 6.87 10.04
CA ASN A 272 -19.02 7.38 9.02
C ASN A 272 -18.44 8.52 8.15
N ALA A 273 -17.12 8.57 8.05
CA ALA A 273 -16.35 9.51 7.24
C ALA A 273 -15.34 8.76 6.36
N VAL A 274 -15.01 9.37 5.23
CA VAL A 274 -13.86 9.02 4.40
C VAL A 274 -12.77 10.06 4.68
N THR A 275 -11.72 9.66 5.35
CA THR A 275 -10.53 10.49 5.60
C THR A 275 -9.47 10.18 4.55
N ILE A 276 -8.93 11.20 3.92
CA ILE A 276 -7.84 11.08 2.95
C ILE A 276 -6.60 11.82 3.42
N VAL A 277 -5.47 11.36 2.95
CA VAL A 277 -4.20 12.09 3.00
C VAL A 277 -3.83 12.44 1.55
N GLU A 278 -3.72 13.73 1.28
CA GLU A 278 -3.32 14.22 -0.05
C GLU A 278 -1.80 14.15 -0.23
N THR A 279 -1.36 14.17 -1.47
CA THR A 279 0.08 14.04 -1.82
C THR A 279 0.93 15.17 -1.21
N ASP A 280 0.34 16.35 -0.97
CA ASP A 280 1.01 17.47 -0.32
C ASP A 280 1.00 17.38 1.22
N GLY A 281 0.35 16.37 1.80
CA GLY A 281 0.22 16.19 3.25
C GLY A 281 -1.02 16.88 3.87
N THR A 282 -1.92 17.43 3.06
CA THR A 282 -3.25 17.87 3.54
C THR A 282 -4.05 16.65 3.97
N ILE A 283 -4.73 16.74 5.09
CA ILE A 283 -5.65 15.71 5.58
C ILE A 283 -7.06 16.27 5.51
N SER A 284 -7.95 15.56 4.82
CA SER A 284 -9.34 15.97 4.66
C SER A 284 -10.29 14.84 5.00
N ALA A 285 -11.44 15.17 5.61
CA ALA A 285 -12.49 14.19 5.87
C ALA A 285 -13.80 14.61 5.20
N TYR A 286 -14.48 13.61 4.65
CA TYR A 286 -15.73 13.76 3.92
C TYR A 286 -16.80 12.85 4.50
N SER A 287 -18.05 13.30 4.52
CA SER A 287 -19.18 12.47 4.92
C SER A 287 -19.29 11.23 4.05
N ALA A 288 -19.29 10.04 4.63
CA ALA A 288 -19.53 8.81 3.88
C ALA A 288 -20.91 8.78 3.22
N GLN A 289 -21.89 9.49 3.77
CA GLN A 289 -23.23 9.52 3.21
C GLN A 289 -23.38 10.45 2.00
N SER A 290 -22.77 11.65 2.03
CA SER A 290 -22.98 12.69 1.03
C SER A 290 -21.76 13.09 0.22
N GLY A 291 -20.53 12.75 0.66
CA GLY A 291 -19.28 13.25 0.08
C GLY A 291 -18.98 14.72 0.40
N GLU A 292 -19.79 15.37 1.26
CA GLU A 292 -19.53 16.75 1.69
C GLU A 292 -18.34 16.82 2.62
N SER A 293 -17.53 17.88 2.48
CA SER A 293 -16.39 18.12 3.36
C SER A 293 -16.84 18.34 4.80
N LEU A 294 -16.24 17.60 5.72
CA LEU A 294 -16.44 17.76 7.16
C LEU A 294 -15.39 18.68 7.77
N TRP A 295 -14.13 18.45 7.43
CA TRP A 295 -12.99 19.26 7.87
C TRP A 295 -11.76 19.03 6.98
N THR A 296 -10.83 19.97 7.03
CA THR A 296 -9.51 19.90 6.38
C THR A 296 -8.45 20.39 7.34
N ASN A 297 -7.29 19.74 7.35
CA ASN A 297 -6.13 20.08 8.16
C ASN A 297 -4.87 20.15 7.28
N GLU A 298 -4.21 21.31 7.30
CA GLU A 298 -2.99 21.60 6.53
C GLU A 298 -1.71 21.65 7.40
N ALA A 299 -1.84 21.41 8.70
CA ALA A 299 -0.72 21.55 9.64
C ALA A 299 0.45 20.57 9.37
N LEU A 300 0.20 19.53 8.62
CA LEU A 300 1.19 18.50 8.30
C LEU A 300 1.66 18.52 6.83
N LYS A 301 1.40 19.59 6.08
CA LYS A 301 1.84 19.71 4.69
C LYS A 301 3.34 19.48 4.53
N TYR A 302 3.70 18.82 3.43
CA TYR A 302 5.05 18.52 2.98
C TYR A 302 5.87 17.63 3.93
N ARG A 303 5.17 16.75 4.71
CA ARG A 303 5.81 15.80 5.64
C ARG A 303 5.79 14.34 5.20
N GLU A 304 5.36 14.06 3.96
CA GLU A 304 5.35 12.70 3.40
C GLU A 304 4.61 11.70 4.30
N LEU A 305 3.36 11.99 4.59
CA LEU A 305 2.54 11.18 5.47
C LEU A 305 2.32 9.77 4.90
N SER A 306 2.19 8.80 5.81
CA SER A 306 1.76 7.44 5.51
C SER A 306 0.26 7.37 5.20
N PRO A 307 -0.23 6.23 4.66
CA PRO A 307 -1.66 5.96 4.62
C PRO A 307 -2.32 6.12 5.99
N PRO A 308 -3.57 6.63 6.05
CA PRO A 308 -4.29 6.71 7.30
C PRO A 308 -4.71 5.31 7.78
N VAL A 309 -4.65 5.08 9.08
CA VAL A 309 -5.04 3.81 9.74
C VAL A 309 -5.98 4.08 10.92
N VAL A 310 -6.75 3.06 11.33
CA VAL A 310 -7.60 3.08 12.55
C VAL A 310 -6.93 2.28 13.64
#